data_20d98bf5ac4aa1be18dc6b434bf41f15
#
_entry.id   20d98bf5ac4aa1be18dc6b434bf41f15
#
_cell.length_a   1.000
_cell.length_b   1.000
_cell.length_c   1.000
_cell.angle_alpha   90.00
_cell.angle_beta   90.00
_cell.angle_gamma   90.00
#
_symmetry.space_group_name_H-M   'P 1'
#
loop_
_entity.id
_entity.type
_entity.pdbx_description
1 polymer ?
#
loop_
_entity_poly.entity_id
_entity_poly.type
_entity_poly.pdbx_seq_one_letter_code
_entity_poly.pdbx_strand_id
1 'polypeptide(L)'
;VSEMTVSRVLRNRGDVSAATREKVLTAARTLGYVPNKIAGGLASQRVNLVAVVIPSLSNMVFPDVLGGISAELDDTGLQPVVGVTNYSPSREDAVLYDMLSWRPSGVILAGLEHSRAARAMLDNAGLPVVEIMDVDGTPIDTAVGISHRRAGAEMADEILAAGYRRIGFIGTHMPEDHRARKRLAGFEERLGERGVQLAAREYYQGGSSLLKGREMTERILTREPELDFLYFSNDMIGAGGLLWCMENGYDIPGRLGLAGFNGVELLDGLPMRLTTTDARRIDIGRRAARIVAGKEARPENGIIALAPTILPGETIRKH
;
A
#
# COMPACT_ATOMS: atom_id res chain seq x y z
N VAL A 1 26.49 -36.65 -20.19
CA VAL A 1 25.72 -36.59 -18.93
C VAL A 1 24.35 -37.17 -19.21
N SER A 2 23.83 -38.08 -18.35
CA SER A 2 22.51 -38.69 -18.55
C SER A 2 21.38 -37.65 -18.29
N GLU A 3 20.21 -37.90 -18.86
CA GLU A 3 19.01 -37.07 -18.65
C GLU A 3 18.67 -36.98 -17.16
N MET A 4 18.80 -38.09 -16.42
CA MET A 4 18.58 -38.10 -14.97
C MET A 4 19.56 -37.21 -14.21
N THR A 5 20.81 -37.12 -14.62
CA THR A 5 21.84 -36.23 -14.04
C THR A 5 21.53 -34.77 -14.35
N VAL A 6 21.11 -34.45 -15.57
CA VAL A 6 20.66 -33.10 -15.96
C VAL A 6 19.47 -32.68 -15.12
N SER A 7 18.45 -33.53 -14.95
CA SER A 7 17.28 -33.28 -14.11
C SER A 7 17.67 -33.03 -12.64
N ARG A 8 18.62 -33.79 -12.08
CA ARG A 8 19.10 -33.58 -10.70
C ARG A 8 19.80 -32.25 -10.52
N VAL A 9 20.67 -31.85 -11.46
CA VAL A 9 21.34 -30.56 -11.46
C VAL A 9 20.36 -29.40 -11.53
N LEU A 10 19.41 -29.46 -12.48
CA LEU A 10 18.41 -28.41 -12.69
C LEU A 10 17.43 -28.26 -11.50
N ARG A 11 17.23 -29.35 -10.73
CA ARG A 11 16.45 -29.36 -9.47
C ARG A 11 17.27 -29.05 -8.22
N ASN A 12 18.52 -28.64 -8.38
CA ASN A 12 19.45 -28.29 -7.28
C ASN A 12 19.64 -29.41 -6.23
N ARG A 13 19.59 -30.68 -6.63
CA ARG A 13 19.91 -31.80 -5.73
C ARG A 13 21.40 -31.93 -5.47
N GLY A 14 21.78 -32.19 -4.20
CA GLY A 14 23.18 -32.12 -3.73
C GLY A 14 24.07 -33.31 -4.13
N ASP A 15 23.52 -34.34 -4.77
CA ASP A 15 24.18 -35.61 -5.10
C ASP A 15 24.96 -35.63 -6.45
N VAL A 16 25.26 -34.44 -7.01
CA VAL A 16 26.02 -34.28 -8.26
C VAL A 16 27.27 -33.45 -8.01
N SER A 17 28.43 -33.93 -8.55
CA SER A 17 29.70 -33.22 -8.41
C SER A 17 29.67 -31.79 -8.95
N ALA A 18 30.44 -30.88 -8.33
CA ALA A 18 30.51 -29.48 -8.74
C ALA A 18 30.85 -29.28 -10.24
N ALA A 19 31.81 -30.06 -10.75
CA ALA A 19 32.22 -30.02 -12.16
C ALA A 19 31.07 -30.44 -13.12
N THR A 20 30.29 -31.47 -12.76
CA THR A 20 29.14 -31.89 -13.56
C THR A 20 28.01 -30.87 -13.50
N ARG A 21 27.79 -30.27 -12.33
CA ARG A 21 26.81 -29.20 -12.15
C ARG A 21 27.13 -28.00 -13.03
N GLU A 22 28.36 -27.52 -12.99
CA GLU A 22 28.82 -26.38 -13.81
C GLU A 22 28.66 -26.65 -15.30
N LYS A 23 29.07 -27.85 -15.77
CA LYS A 23 28.94 -28.26 -17.16
C LYS A 23 27.47 -28.25 -17.64
N VAL A 24 26.54 -28.76 -16.82
CA VAL A 24 25.11 -28.78 -17.16
C VAL A 24 24.52 -27.37 -17.16
N LEU A 25 24.83 -26.54 -16.16
CA LEU A 25 24.32 -25.17 -16.08
C LEU A 25 24.86 -24.29 -17.21
N THR A 26 26.12 -24.47 -17.60
CA THR A 26 26.72 -23.76 -18.74
C THR A 26 26.04 -24.18 -20.04
N ALA A 27 25.84 -25.47 -20.26
CA ALA A 27 25.13 -25.96 -21.46
C ALA A 27 23.69 -25.44 -21.52
N ALA A 28 22.97 -25.46 -20.40
CA ALA A 28 21.61 -24.94 -20.33
C ALA A 28 21.56 -23.44 -20.69
N ARG A 29 22.49 -22.63 -20.15
CA ARG A 29 22.60 -21.20 -20.49
C ARG A 29 22.91 -20.98 -21.98
N THR A 30 23.88 -21.70 -22.52
CA THR A 30 24.28 -21.59 -23.94
C THR A 30 23.13 -21.96 -24.88
N LEU A 31 22.30 -22.93 -24.51
CA LEU A 31 21.14 -23.37 -25.29
C LEU A 31 19.89 -22.54 -25.06
N GLY A 32 19.93 -21.54 -24.13
CA GLY A 32 18.73 -20.80 -23.74
C GLY A 32 17.66 -21.66 -23.06
N TYR A 33 18.05 -22.83 -22.52
CA TYR A 33 17.10 -23.75 -21.90
C TYR A 33 16.66 -23.23 -20.54
N VAL A 34 15.36 -22.98 -20.38
CA VAL A 34 14.72 -22.59 -19.12
C VAL A 34 14.00 -23.82 -18.54
N PRO A 35 14.42 -24.31 -17.36
CA PRO A 35 13.73 -25.44 -16.74
C PRO A 35 12.28 -25.09 -16.39
N ASN A 36 11.34 -25.97 -16.72
CA ASN A 36 9.96 -25.83 -16.28
C ASN A 36 9.86 -26.15 -14.78
N LYS A 37 9.81 -25.11 -13.93
CA LYS A 37 9.72 -25.26 -12.48
C LYS A 37 8.38 -25.88 -12.04
N ILE A 38 7.32 -25.73 -12.82
CA ILE A 38 5.98 -26.29 -12.52
C ILE A 38 6.02 -27.80 -12.71
N ALA A 39 6.62 -28.31 -13.77
CA ALA A 39 6.79 -29.76 -14.00
C ALA A 39 7.69 -30.42 -12.94
N GLY A 40 8.60 -29.66 -12.33
CA GLY A 40 9.43 -30.12 -11.20
C GLY A 40 8.71 -30.13 -9.85
N GLY A 41 7.62 -29.38 -9.73
CA GLY A 41 6.85 -29.15 -8.50
C GLY A 41 5.92 -30.31 -8.09
N LEU A 42 5.82 -31.38 -8.88
CA LEU A 42 5.08 -32.59 -8.45
C LEU A 42 5.62 -33.21 -7.15
N ALA A 43 6.86 -32.89 -6.74
CA ALA A 43 7.47 -33.35 -5.49
C ALA A 43 7.51 -32.28 -4.37
N SER A 44 7.48 -30.97 -4.71
CA SER A 44 7.27 -29.87 -3.78
C SER A 44 5.91 -29.25 -4.09
N GLN A 45 4.96 -29.38 -3.21
CA GLN A 45 3.56 -28.95 -3.44
C GLN A 45 3.38 -27.44 -3.71
N ARG A 46 4.45 -26.63 -3.78
CA ARG A 46 4.42 -25.17 -3.96
C ARG A 46 5.49 -24.69 -4.94
N VAL A 47 5.21 -23.58 -5.62
CA VAL A 47 6.20 -22.88 -6.46
C VAL A 47 6.82 -21.71 -5.70
N ASN A 48 8.06 -21.33 -6.06
CA ASN A 48 8.77 -20.22 -5.42
C ASN A 48 8.21 -18.86 -5.86
N LEU A 49 6.89 -18.69 -5.77
CA LEU A 49 6.20 -17.44 -6.08
C LEU A 49 5.48 -16.95 -4.83
N VAL A 50 5.41 -15.63 -4.69
CA VAL A 50 4.55 -14.93 -3.72
C VAL A 50 3.51 -14.18 -4.52
N ALA A 51 2.23 -14.49 -4.32
CA ALA A 51 1.14 -13.75 -4.93
C ALA A 51 0.98 -12.40 -4.20
N VAL A 52 1.09 -11.29 -4.91
CA VAL A 52 0.91 -9.95 -4.37
C VAL A 52 -0.28 -9.29 -5.03
N VAL A 53 -1.38 -9.12 -4.29
CA VAL A 53 -2.65 -8.60 -4.80
C VAL A 53 -2.85 -7.17 -4.31
N ILE A 54 -2.89 -6.22 -5.26
CA ILE A 54 -3.01 -4.79 -4.97
C ILE A 54 -4.13 -4.15 -5.79
N PRO A 55 -4.74 -3.06 -5.30
CA PRO A 55 -5.83 -2.44 -6.03
C PRO A 55 -5.39 -1.58 -7.21
N SER A 56 -4.16 -1.07 -7.26
CA SER A 56 -3.75 -0.16 -8.34
C SER A 56 -2.24 -0.06 -8.48
N LEU A 57 -1.74 0.00 -9.71
CA LEU A 57 -0.35 0.35 -10.02
C LEU A 57 -0.14 1.85 -10.21
N SER A 58 -1.20 2.59 -10.56
CA SER A 58 -1.13 4.05 -10.75
C SER A 58 -1.21 4.85 -9.44
N ASN A 59 -1.60 4.21 -8.34
CA ASN A 59 -1.55 4.83 -7.03
C ASN A 59 -0.12 4.73 -6.47
N MET A 60 0.54 5.87 -6.24
CA MET A 60 1.95 5.97 -5.80
C MET A 60 2.28 5.24 -4.48
N VAL A 61 1.27 4.82 -3.74
CA VAL A 61 1.42 4.01 -2.51
C VAL A 61 2.03 2.64 -2.81
N PHE A 62 1.53 1.95 -3.84
CA PHE A 62 1.87 0.55 -4.08
C PHE A 62 3.26 0.31 -4.69
N PRO A 63 3.84 1.17 -5.53
CA PRO A 63 5.23 1.04 -5.93
C PRO A 63 6.21 0.93 -4.77
N ASP A 64 6.06 1.73 -3.71
CA ASP A 64 6.92 1.69 -2.52
C ASP A 64 6.74 0.39 -1.73
N VAL A 65 5.48 -0.08 -1.58
CA VAL A 65 5.18 -1.37 -0.95
C VAL A 65 5.83 -2.51 -1.72
N LEU A 66 5.68 -2.52 -3.06
CA LEU A 66 6.29 -3.53 -3.94
C LEU A 66 7.81 -3.48 -3.89
N GLY A 67 8.41 -2.29 -3.82
CA GLY A 67 9.84 -2.11 -3.62
C GLY A 67 10.33 -2.72 -2.30
N GLY A 68 9.59 -2.50 -1.21
CA GLY A 68 9.86 -3.12 0.08
C GLY A 68 9.75 -4.65 0.05
N ILE A 69 8.73 -5.19 -0.63
CA ILE A 69 8.54 -6.63 -0.81
C ILE A 69 9.69 -7.22 -1.63
N SER A 70 10.01 -6.62 -2.78
CA SER A 70 11.06 -7.13 -3.69
C SER A 70 12.41 -7.18 -2.99
N ALA A 71 12.81 -6.08 -2.35
CA ALA A 71 14.09 -5.98 -1.65
C ALA A 71 14.27 -7.04 -0.55
N GLU A 72 13.20 -7.42 0.16
CA GLU A 72 13.28 -8.45 1.21
C GLU A 72 13.26 -9.88 0.65
N LEU A 73 12.69 -10.09 -0.54
CA LEU A 73 12.63 -11.40 -1.18
C LEU A 73 13.87 -11.75 -2.03
N ASP A 74 14.71 -10.77 -2.39
CA ASP A 74 15.84 -10.96 -3.32
C ASP A 74 16.75 -12.13 -2.93
N ASP A 75 17.05 -12.29 -1.63
CA ASP A 75 17.93 -13.35 -1.11
C ASP A 75 17.20 -14.66 -0.76
N THR A 76 15.90 -14.76 -1.05
CA THR A 76 15.09 -15.93 -0.63
C THR A 76 14.83 -16.93 -1.73
N GLY A 77 15.08 -16.56 -2.98
CA GLY A 77 14.68 -17.33 -4.17
C GLY A 77 13.18 -17.28 -4.46
N LEU A 78 12.38 -16.57 -3.65
CA LEU A 78 10.97 -16.29 -3.91
C LEU A 78 10.85 -15.11 -4.88
N GLN A 79 9.83 -15.16 -5.76
CA GLN A 79 9.57 -14.09 -6.73
C GLN A 79 8.16 -13.53 -6.52
N PRO A 80 7.99 -12.21 -6.34
CA PRO A 80 6.66 -11.60 -6.27
C PRO A 80 6.00 -11.60 -7.65
N VAL A 81 4.73 -12.01 -7.71
CA VAL A 81 3.87 -11.89 -8.89
C VAL A 81 2.69 -11.02 -8.53
N VAL A 82 2.51 -9.94 -9.29
CA VAL A 82 1.53 -8.89 -8.95
C VAL A 82 0.22 -9.08 -9.71
N GLY A 83 -0.89 -9.13 -8.98
CA GLY A 83 -2.24 -9.05 -9.50
C GLY A 83 -2.91 -7.74 -9.14
N VAL A 84 -3.65 -7.15 -10.09
CA VAL A 84 -4.26 -5.83 -9.92
C VAL A 84 -5.78 -5.94 -9.97
N THR A 85 -6.46 -5.47 -8.92
CA THR A 85 -7.91 -5.62 -8.75
C THR A 85 -8.72 -4.39 -9.21
N ASN A 86 -8.09 -3.23 -9.40
CA ASN A 86 -8.73 -1.95 -9.71
C ASN A 86 -9.85 -1.58 -8.72
N TYR A 87 -9.66 -1.89 -7.42
CA TYR A 87 -10.66 -1.71 -6.35
C TYR A 87 -11.97 -2.48 -6.59
N SER A 88 -12.00 -3.50 -7.43
CA SER A 88 -13.19 -4.31 -7.71
C SER A 88 -13.14 -5.62 -6.92
N PRO A 89 -14.11 -5.89 -6.02
CA PRO A 89 -14.17 -7.15 -5.28
C PRO A 89 -14.29 -8.39 -6.19
N SER A 90 -15.08 -8.30 -7.27
CA SER A 90 -15.21 -9.42 -8.22
C SER A 90 -13.93 -9.69 -8.99
N ARG A 91 -13.14 -8.66 -9.27
CA ARG A 91 -11.83 -8.82 -9.89
C ARG A 91 -10.81 -9.36 -8.90
N GLU A 92 -10.91 -9.02 -7.62
CA GLU A 92 -10.08 -9.61 -6.56
C GLU A 92 -10.31 -11.12 -6.48
N ASP A 93 -11.57 -11.57 -6.48
CA ASP A 93 -11.92 -12.99 -6.48
C ASP A 93 -11.29 -13.74 -7.66
N ALA A 94 -11.38 -13.17 -8.87
CA ALA A 94 -10.80 -13.78 -10.07
C ALA A 94 -9.26 -13.85 -10.01
N VAL A 95 -8.60 -12.75 -9.61
CA VAL A 95 -7.15 -12.67 -9.46
C VAL A 95 -6.65 -13.66 -8.40
N LEU A 96 -7.34 -13.75 -7.26
CA LEU A 96 -6.98 -14.70 -6.20
C LEU A 96 -7.13 -16.14 -6.69
N TYR A 97 -8.23 -16.46 -7.38
CA TYR A 97 -8.45 -17.79 -7.94
C TYR A 97 -7.32 -18.21 -8.88
N ASP A 98 -6.95 -17.33 -9.82
CA ASP A 98 -5.88 -17.60 -10.77
C ASP A 98 -4.53 -17.77 -10.07
N MET A 99 -4.17 -16.87 -9.16
CA MET A 99 -2.90 -16.92 -8.45
C MET A 99 -2.78 -18.12 -7.53
N LEU A 100 -3.83 -18.46 -6.78
CA LEU A 100 -3.83 -19.63 -5.91
C LEU A 100 -3.74 -20.95 -6.69
N SER A 101 -4.26 -20.98 -7.95
CA SER A 101 -4.13 -22.15 -8.84
C SER A 101 -2.66 -22.50 -9.16
N TRP A 102 -1.76 -21.51 -9.09
CA TRP A 102 -0.31 -21.72 -9.27
C TRP A 102 0.38 -22.28 -8.01
N ARG A 103 -0.34 -22.42 -6.89
CA ARG A 103 0.18 -22.88 -5.59
C ARG A 103 1.38 -22.07 -5.12
N PRO A 104 1.23 -20.76 -4.89
CA PRO A 104 2.31 -19.90 -4.42
C PRO A 104 2.79 -20.32 -3.02
N SER A 105 3.95 -19.83 -2.62
CA SER A 105 4.50 -20.03 -1.27
C SER A 105 3.79 -19.17 -0.22
N GLY A 106 3.13 -18.10 -0.62
CA GLY A 106 2.33 -17.23 0.23
C GLY A 106 1.57 -16.18 -0.56
N VAL A 107 0.67 -15.48 0.11
CA VAL A 107 -0.12 -14.39 -0.44
C VAL A 107 0.11 -13.13 0.39
N ILE A 108 0.30 -11.98 -0.28
CA ILE A 108 0.27 -10.64 0.30
C ILE A 108 -0.84 -9.88 -0.42
N LEU A 109 -1.82 -9.33 0.31
CA LEU A 109 -2.94 -8.61 -0.31
C LEU A 109 -3.31 -7.35 0.46
N ALA A 110 -3.78 -6.31 -0.26
CA ALA A 110 -4.02 -4.99 0.30
C ALA A 110 -5.45 -4.84 0.84
N GLY A 111 -5.57 -4.48 2.12
CA GLY A 111 -6.84 -4.26 2.81
C GLY A 111 -7.26 -5.45 3.67
N LEU A 112 -8.40 -5.29 4.36
CA LEU A 112 -9.00 -6.31 5.24
C LEU A 112 -10.44 -6.65 4.79
N GLU A 113 -10.99 -5.88 3.86
CA GLU A 113 -12.35 -6.04 3.36
C GLU A 113 -12.35 -6.87 2.09
N HIS A 114 -12.55 -8.17 2.26
CA HIS A 114 -12.59 -9.14 1.18
C HIS A 114 -13.99 -9.74 1.03
N SER A 115 -14.32 -10.19 -0.18
CA SER A 115 -15.56 -10.92 -0.42
C SER A 115 -15.60 -12.22 0.39
N ARG A 116 -16.81 -12.78 0.58
CA ARG A 116 -16.95 -14.10 1.21
C ARG A 116 -16.21 -15.20 0.41
N ALA A 117 -16.17 -15.07 -0.92
CA ALA A 117 -15.46 -16.02 -1.79
C ALA A 117 -13.94 -15.91 -1.62
N ALA A 118 -13.38 -14.68 -1.64
CA ALA A 118 -11.96 -14.44 -1.40
C ALA A 118 -11.52 -14.98 -0.03
N ARG A 119 -12.29 -14.69 1.04
CA ARG A 119 -11.99 -15.24 2.37
C ARG A 119 -11.95 -16.76 2.38
N ALA A 120 -12.96 -17.42 1.81
CA ALA A 120 -13.02 -18.88 1.75
C ALA A 120 -11.83 -19.47 0.96
N MET A 121 -11.40 -18.83 -0.13
CA MET A 121 -10.21 -19.26 -0.87
C MET A 121 -8.93 -19.13 -0.04
N LEU A 122 -8.75 -18.03 0.67
CA LEU A 122 -7.58 -17.75 1.48
C LEU A 122 -7.53 -18.62 2.75
N ASP A 123 -8.63 -18.81 3.45
CA ASP A 123 -8.76 -19.70 4.61
C ASP A 123 -8.37 -21.16 4.27
N ASN A 124 -8.76 -21.63 3.07
CA ASN A 124 -8.49 -22.99 2.61
C ASN A 124 -7.14 -23.15 1.90
N ALA A 125 -6.41 -22.07 1.63
CA ALA A 125 -5.17 -22.14 0.85
C ALA A 125 -4.02 -22.88 1.55
N GLY A 126 -4.04 -22.97 2.88
CA GLY A 126 -3.05 -23.67 3.70
C GLY A 126 -1.63 -23.09 3.56
N LEU A 127 -1.52 -21.79 3.31
CA LEU A 127 -0.27 -21.04 3.13
C LEU A 127 -0.32 -19.73 3.93
N PRO A 128 0.82 -19.05 4.17
CA PRO A 128 0.84 -17.74 4.80
C PRO A 128 0.03 -16.71 4.01
N VAL A 129 -0.89 -16.01 4.68
CA VAL A 129 -1.66 -14.89 4.13
C VAL A 129 -1.34 -13.64 4.93
N VAL A 130 -0.83 -12.60 4.26
CA VAL A 130 -0.50 -11.33 4.90
C VAL A 130 -1.32 -10.22 4.25
N GLU A 131 -2.28 -9.70 4.98
CA GLU A 131 -3.06 -8.53 4.61
C GLU A 131 -2.26 -7.28 4.96
N ILE A 132 -2.18 -6.32 4.03
CA ILE A 132 -1.30 -5.16 4.20
C ILE A 132 -2.04 -3.84 4.15
N MET A 133 -1.39 -2.78 4.67
CA MET A 133 -1.80 -1.38 4.66
C MET A 133 -2.88 -1.00 5.67
N ASP A 134 -3.52 -1.92 6.36
CA ASP A 134 -4.58 -1.64 7.32
C ASP A 134 -4.50 -2.60 8.50
N VAL A 135 -4.84 -2.11 9.71
CA VAL A 135 -4.96 -2.91 10.92
C VAL A 135 -6.26 -2.62 11.69
N ASP A 136 -7.16 -1.82 11.11
CA ASP A 136 -8.44 -1.45 11.72
C ASP A 136 -9.53 -2.50 11.40
N GLY A 137 -9.30 -3.76 11.76
CA GLY A 137 -10.23 -4.85 11.54
C GLY A 137 -9.64 -6.20 11.93
N THR A 138 -10.30 -7.29 11.54
CA THR A 138 -9.88 -8.66 11.84
C THR A 138 -9.26 -9.29 10.60
N PRO A 139 -7.96 -9.64 10.63
CA PRO A 139 -7.31 -10.29 9.50
C PRO A 139 -7.77 -11.74 9.32
N ILE A 140 -7.48 -12.30 8.14
CA ILE A 140 -7.63 -13.73 7.85
C ILE A 140 -6.55 -14.55 8.57
N ASP A 141 -5.29 -14.13 8.43
CA ASP A 141 -4.14 -14.77 9.09
C ASP A 141 -3.28 -13.69 9.78
N THR A 142 -2.66 -12.78 9.02
CA THR A 142 -1.81 -11.73 9.60
C THR A 142 -2.03 -10.41 8.86
N ALA A 143 -2.23 -9.32 9.61
CA ALA A 143 -2.24 -7.96 9.08
C ALA A 143 -0.94 -7.22 9.41
N VAL A 144 -0.38 -6.51 8.43
CA VAL A 144 0.74 -5.59 8.60
C VAL A 144 0.36 -4.22 8.04
N GLY A 145 0.24 -3.22 8.90
CA GLY A 145 -0.22 -1.92 8.43
C GLY A 145 -0.19 -0.85 9.50
N ILE A 146 -0.89 0.24 9.22
CA ILE A 146 -1.18 1.31 10.17
C ILE A 146 -2.67 1.33 10.50
N SER A 147 -3.02 1.90 11.65
CA SER A 147 -4.42 2.28 11.92
C SER A 147 -4.74 3.57 11.15
N HIS A 148 -5.65 3.48 10.18
CA HIS A 148 -6.12 4.65 9.44
C HIS A 148 -6.98 5.56 10.31
N ARG A 149 -7.79 5.01 11.23
CA ARG A 149 -8.54 5.81 12.20
C ARG A 149 -7.61 6.65 13.05
N ARG A 150 -6.57 6.02 13.61
CA ARG A 150 -5.56 6.71 14.41
C ARG A 150 -4.83 7.79 13.61
N ALA A 151 -4.40 7.50 12.38
CA ALA A 151 -3.73 8.46 11.52
C ALA A 151 -4.60 9.69 11.23
N GLY A 152 -5.91 9.49 11.01
CA GLY A 152 -6.87 10.60 10.86
C GLY A 152 -7.01 11.42 12.15
N ALA A 153 -7.14 10.75 13.29
CA ALA A 153 -7.25 11.41 14.59
C ALA A 153 -6.00 12.25 14.95
N GLU A 154 -4.80 11.69 14.72
CA GLU A 154 -3.54 12.40 14.98
C GLU A 154 -3.40 13.66 14.09
N MET A 155 -3.80 13.58 12.81
CA MET A 155 -3.80 14.76 11.94
C MET A 155 -4.84 15.81 12.39
N ALA A 156 -5.99 15.39 12.90
CA ALA A 156 -6.97 16.34 13.47
C ALA A 156 -6.40 17.08 14.68
N ASP A 157 -5.73 16.37 15.60
CA ASP A 157 -5.08 16.99 16.76
C ASP A 157 -4.00 18.00 16.32
N GLU A 158 -3.18 17.67 15.31
CA GLU A 158 -2.14 18.55 14.77
C GLU A 158 -2.74 19.86 14.20
N ILE A 159 -3.79 19.74 13.38
CA ILE A 159 -4.48 20.87 12.76
C ILE A 159 -5.11 21.78 13.83
N LEU A 160 -5.78 21.19 14.82
CA LEU A 160 -6.42 21.95 15.89
C LEU A 160 -5.42 22.61 16.84
N ALA A 161 -4.28 21.95 17.10
CA ALA A 161 -3.19 22.50 17.89
C ALA A 161 -2.57 23.73 17.18
N ALA A 162 -2.46 23.70 15.84
CA ALA A 162 -2.02 24.85 15.04
C ALA A 162 -3.04 26.00 14.94
N GLY A 163 -4.19 25.89 15.61
CA GLY A 163 -5.18 26.96 15.75
C GLY A 163 -6.21 27.04 14.62
N TYR A 164 -6.24 26.10 13.67
CA TYR A 164 -7.26 26.07 12.60
C TYR A 164 -8.61 25.56 13.11
N ARG A 165 -9.71 26.06 12.54
CA ARG A 165 -11.07 25.74 12.99
C ARG A 165 -12.10 25.56 11.88
N ARG A 166 -11.92 26.18 10.72
CA ARG A 166 -12.82 26.08 9.56
C ARG A 166 -12.23 25.14 8.52
N ILE A 167 -12.32 23.84 8.79
CA ILE A 167 -11.60 22.80 8.08
C ILE A 167 -12.46 22.26 6.93
N GLY A 168 -11.90 22.24 5.70
CA GLY A 168 -12.44 21.54 4.55
C GLY A 168 -11.72 20.19 4.32
N PHE A 169 -12.43 19.25 3.72
CA PHE A 169 -11.88 17.96 3.32
C PHE A 169 -12.02 17.74 1.80
N ILE A 170 -10.96 17.24 1.16
CA ILE A 170 -10.99 16.83 -0.24
C ILE A 170 -10.58 15.37 -0.35
N GLY A 171 -11.48 14.52 -0.87
CA GLY A 171 -11.27 13.08 -0.90
C GLY A 171 -11.89 12.34 -2.08
N THR A 172 -11.71 11.03 -2.08
CA THR A 172 -12.32 10.13 -3.06
C THR A 172 -13.78 9.83 -2.71
N HIS A 173 -14.60 9.66 -3.74
CA HIS A 173 -15.98 9.15 -3.62
C HIS A 173 -16.06 7.64 -3.92
N MET A 174 -14.95 6.91 -3.77
CA MET A 174 -14.92 5.46 -4.01
C MET A 174 -15.37 4.69 -2.75
N PRO A 175 -16.52 4.01 -2.78
CA PRO A 175 -17.01 3.23 -1.62
C PRO A 175 -16.05 2.11 -1.23
N GLU A 176 -15.31 1.59 -2.19
CA GLU A 176 -14.35 0.50 -2.03
C GLU A 176 -12.97 0.95 -1.47
N ASP A 177 -12.73 2.26 -1.35
CA ASP A 177 -11.54 2.75 -0.64
C ASP A 177 -11.80 2.81 0.87
N HIS A 178 -11.86 1.62 1.49
CA HIS A 178 -12.14 1.43 2.91
C HIS A 178 -11.13 2.17 3.81
N ARG A 179 -9.86 2.19 3.42
CA ARG A 179 -8.80 2.86 4.17
C ARG A 179 -9.00 4.37 4.22
N ALA A 180 -9.33 5.01 3.09
CA ALA A 180 -9.64 6.44 3.05
C ALA A 180 -10.87 6.77 3.93
N ARG A 181 -11.90 5.92 3.91
CA ARG A 181 -13.09 6.08 4.76
C ARG A 181 -12.77 5.95 6.25
N LYS A 182 -11.99 4.94 6.63
CA LYS A 182 -11.54 4.76 8.04
C LYS A 182 -10.77 5.99 8.52
N ARG A 183 -9.89 6.53 7.67
CA ARG A 183 -9.10 7.72 8.01
C ARG A 183 -9.98 8.95 8.17
N LEU A 184 -10.92 9.18 7.26
CA LEU A 184 -11.87 10.28 7.39
C LEU A 184 -12.73 10.11 8.65
N ALA A 185 -13.22 8.91 8.92
CA ALA A 185 -14.01 8.66 10.13
C ALA A 185 -13.24 8.97 11.41
N GLY A 186 -11.98 8.53 11.54
CA GLY A 186 -11.14 8.86 12.70
C GLY A 186 -10.83 10.35 12.81
N PHE A 187 -10.67 11.04 11.67
CA PHE A 187 -10.49 12.48 11.60
C PHE A 187 -11.74 13.23 12.10
N GLU A 188 -12.91 12.89 11.59
CA GLU A 188 -14.19 13.53 11.98
C GLU A 188 -14.57 13.25 13.44
N GLU A 189 -14.36 12.01 13.90
CA GLU A 189 -14.54 11.63 15.31
C GLU A 189 -13.69 12.53 16.23
N ARG A 190 -12.39 12.69 15.92
CA ARG A 190 -11.48 13.51 16.73
C ARG A 190 -11.84 14.99 16.69
N LEU A 191 -12.23 15.53 15.54
CA LEU A 191 -12.75 16.90 15.44
C LEU A 191 -13.98 17.09 16.33
N GLY A 192 -14.94 16.14 16.29
CA GLY A 192 -16.15 16.17 17.09
C GLY A 192 -15.88 16.15 18.61
N GLU A 193 -14.92 15.33 19.06
CA GLU A 193 -14.45 15.31 20.46
C GLU A 193 -13.91 16.67 20.94
N ARG A 194 -13.40 17.47 20.01
CA ARG A 194 -12.87 18.84 20.27
C ARG A 194 -13.88 19.95 19.97
N GLY A 195 -15.16 19.58 19.69
CA GLY A 195 -16.23 20.54 19.41
C GLY A 195 -16.13 21.22 18.04
N VAL A 196 -15.38 20.64 17.10
CA VAL A 196 -15.21 21.13 15.72
C VAL A 196 -15.84 20.15 14.76
N GLN A 197 -16.42 20.65 13.66
CA GLN A 197 -16.95 19.83 12.56
C GLN A 197 -16.31 20.26 11.25
N LEU A 198 -16.27 19.34 10.28
CA LEU A 198 -15.88 19.71 8.91
C LEU A 198 -16.85 20.73 8.34
N ALA A 199 -16.33 21.90 7.98
CA ALA A 199 -17.11 23.00 7.39
C ALA A 199 -17.54 22.68 5.96
N ALA A 200 -16.70 21.97 5.19
CA ALA A 200 -16.99 21.60 3.80
C ALA A 200 -16.34 20.28 3.42
N ARG A 201 -16.92 19.64 2.41
CA ARG A 201 -16.36 18.44 1.75
C ARG A 201 -16.46 18.59 0.25
N GLU A 202 -15.43 18.11 -0.46
CA GLU A 202 -15.41 17.98 -1.91
C GLU A 202 -14.88 16.59 -2.29
N TYR A 203 -15.50 15.95 -3.28
CA TYR A 203 -15.14 14.60 -3.67
C TYR A 203 -14.87 14.48 -5.15
N TYR A 204 -13.79 13.77 -5.51
CA TYR A 204 -13.47 13.43 -6.90
C TYR A 204 -13.81 11.98 -7.22
N GLN A 205 -14.03 11.72 -8.51
CA GLN A 205 -14.30 10.39 -9.06
C GLN A 205 -13.02 9.74 -9.62
N GLY A 206 -12.90 8.41 -9.49
CA GLY A 206 -11.79 7.63 -10.03
C GLY A 206 -10.44 7.89 -9.35
N GLY A 207 -9.33 7.64 -10.05
CA GLY A 207 -7.98 7.75 -9.50
C GLY A 207 -7.57 9.18 -9.14
N SER A 208 -6.61 9.30 -8.21
CA SER A 208 -6.02 10.57 -7.78
C SER A 208 -5.12 11.17 -8.87
N SER A 209 -5.13 12.50 -9.02
CA SER A 209 -4.19 13.23 -9.87
C SER A 209 -3.98 14.66 -9.38
N LEU A 210 -2.86 15.28 -9.78
CA LEU A 210 -2.60 16.70 -9.51
C LEU A 210 -3.72 17.59 -10.05
N LEU A 211 -4.19 17.31 -11.28
CA LEU A 211 -5.26 18.10 -11.91
C LEU A 211 -6.55 18.08 -11.07
N LYS A 212 -6.97 16.91 -10.58
CA LYS A 212 -8.13 16.82 -9.69
C LYS A 212 -7.92 17.58 -8.38
N GLY A 213 -6.71 17.54 -7.84
CA GLY A 213 -6.36 18.33 -6.66
C GLY A 213 -6.58 19.82 -6.88
N ARG A 214 -6.14 20.32 -8.03
CA ARG A 214 -6.35 21.73 -8.45
C ARG A 214 -7.84 22.06 -8.57
N GLU A 215 -8.58 21.29 -9.37
CA GLU A 215 -10.00 21.50 -9.63
C GLU A 215 -10.87 21.46 -8.37
N MET A 216 -10.62 20.49 -7.49
CA MET A 216 -11.38 20.34 -6.23
C MET A 216 -11.06 21.47 -5.26
N THR A 217 -9.79 21.91 -5.20
CA THR A 217 -9.37 23.03 -4.35
C THR A 217 -10.01 24.34 -4.83
N GLU A 218 -10.02 24.61 -6.15
CA GLU A 218 -10.73 25.76 -6.71
C GLU A 218 -12.21 25.74 -6.32
N ARG A 219 -12.89 24.63 -6.54
CA ARG A 219 -14.33 24.49 -6.24
C ARG A 219 -14.65 24.73 -4.77
N ILE A 220 -13.91 24.08 -3.86
CA ILE A 220 -14.21 24.18 -2.44
C ILE A 220 -13.92 25.57 -1.91
N LEU A 221 -12.82 26.23 -2.30
CA LEU A 221 -12.45 27.55 -1.85
C LEU A 221 -13.29 28.67 -2.49
N THR A 222 -13.81 28.46 -3.71
CA THR A 222 -14.78 29.36 -4.33
C THR A 222 -16.12 29.32 -3.58
N ARG A 223 -16.58 28.13 -3.19
CA ARG A 223 -17.84 27.94 -2.45
C ARG A 223 -17.73 28.37 -0.99
N GLU A 224 -16.60 28.09 -0.36
CA GLU A 224 -16.34 28.32 1.07
C GLU A 224 -15.04 29.12 1.28
N PRO A 225 -15.03 30.42 0.94
CA PRO A 225 -13.81 31.23 0.99
C PRO A 225 -13.25 31.44 2.41
N GLU A 226 -14.05 31.16 3.43
CA GLU A 226 -13.66 31.32 4.84
C GLU A 226 -12.97 30.09 5.43
N LEU A 227 -12.72 29.03 4.64
CA LEU A 227 -11.92 27.89 5.12
C LEU A 227 -10.52 28.36 5.49
N ASP A 228 -10.03 27.88 6.63
CA ASP A 228 -8.67 28.14 7.11
C ASP A 228 -7.74 26.93 6.98
N PHE A 229 -8.31 25.76 6.65
CA PHE A 229 -7.55 24.53 6.43
C PHE A 229 -8.19 23.62 5.39
N LEU A 230 -7.35 22.93 4.57
CA LEU A 230 -7.76 21.84 3.70
C LEU A 230 -6.99 20.56 4.03
N TYR A 231 -7.71 19.50 4.42
CA TYR A 231 -7.17 18.17 4.57
C TYR A 231 -7.48 17.33 3.33
N PHE A 232 -6.44 16.81 2.70
CA PHE A 232 -6.52 16.01 1.49
C PHE A 232 -6.40 14.51 1.80
N SER A 233 -7.22 13.70 1.17
CA SER A 233 -7.22 12.25 1.36
C SER A 233 -5.90 11.57 0.98
N ASN A 234 -5.08 12.19 0.14
CA ASN A 234 -3.73 11.74 -0.20
C ASN A 234 -2.87 12.88 -0.78
N ASP A 235 -1.57 12.63 -0.84
CA ASP A 235 -0.57 13.61 -1.24
C ASP A 235 -0.67 14.05 -2.71
N MET A 236 -1.10 13.18 -3.62
CA MET A 236 -1.25 13.55 -5.03
C MET A 236 -2.29 14.65 -5.22
N ILE A 237 -3.42 14.54 -4.51
CA ILE A 237 -4.45 15.57 -4.50
C ILE A 237 -3.97 16.80 -3.73
N GLY A 238 -3.30 16.60 -2.59
CA GLY A 238 -2.74 17.67 -1.78
C GLY A 238 -1.70 18.52 -2.53
N ALA A 239 -0.80 17.87 -3.28
CA ALA A 239 0.17 18.55 -4.14
C ALA A 239 -0.51 19.41 -5.23
N GLY A 240 -1.55 18.86 -5.86
CA GLY A 240 -2.35 19.63 -6.82
C GLY A 240 -3.02 20.84 -6.20
N GLY A 241 -3.59 20.67 -5.01
CA GLY A 241 -4.21 21.77 -4.25
C GLY A 241 -3.21 22.83 -3.82
N LEU A 242 -2.05 22.41 -3.31
CA LEU A 242 -0.96 23.33 -2.95
C LEU A 242 -0.51 24.18 -4.14
N LEU A 243 -0.25 23.55 -5.29
CA LEU A 243 0.16 24.26 -6.51
C LEU A 243 -0.90 25.27 -6.96
N TRP A 244 -2.19 24.91 -6.90
CA TRP A 244 -3.26 25.84 -7.23
C TRP A 244 -3.31 27.04 -6.26
N CYS A 245 -3.19 26.78 -4.95
CA CYS A 245 -3.17 27.85 -3.95
C CYS A 245 -2.00 28.80 -4.14
N MET A 246 -0.80 28.28 -4.43
CA MET A 246 0.39 29.11 -4.70
C MET A 246 0.21 29.99 -5.93
N GLU A 247 -0.32 29.45 -7.03
CA GLU A 247 -0.59 30.22 -8.27
C GLU A 247 -1.65 31.30 -8.06
N ASN A 248 -2.59 31.11 -7.15
CA ASN A 248 -3.65 32.07 -6.84
C ASN A 248 -3.34 32.98 -5.63
N GLY A 249 -2.08 33.00 -5.17
CA GLY A 249 -1.59 33.94 -4.17
C GLY A 249 -2.15 33.72 -2.77
N TYR A 250 -2.55 32.50 -2.41
CA TYR A 250 -2.96 32.19 -1.05
C TYR A 250 -1.76 32.25 -0.09
N ASP A 251 -1.94 32.94 1.03
CA ASP A 251 -0.96 32.94 2.12
C ASP A 251 -0.99 31.61 2.88
N ILE A 252 0.02 30.76 2.61
CA ILE A 252 0.22 29.44 3.23
C ILE A 252 1.48 29.53 4.10
N PRO A 253 1.42 29.14 5.36
CA PRO A 253 0.28 28.62 6.12
C PRO A 253 -0.52 29.73 6.86
N GLY A 254 -0.24 31.01 6.61
CA GLY A 254 -0.78 32.13 7.38
C GLY A 254 -2.30 32.20 7.38
N ARG A 255 -2.93 32.22 6.21
CA ARG A 255 -4.39 32.20 6.06
C ARG A 255 -4.95 30.79 5.90
N LEU A 256 -4.33 29.96 5.09
CA LEU A 256 -4.81 28.61 4.72
C LEU A 256 -3.73 27.57 4.99
N GLY A 257 -4.04 26.62 5.88
CA GLY A 257 -3.21 25.45 6.09
C GLY A 257 -3.58 24.28 5.15
N LEU A 258 -2.61 23.44 4.84
CA LEU A 258 -2.80 22.27 3.97
C LEU A 258 -2.10 21.04 4.55
N ALA A 259 -2.75 19.87 4.48
CA ALA A 259 -2.11 18.59 4.79
C ALA A 259 -2.60 17.47 3.86
N GLY A 260 -1.68 16.54 3.55
CA GLY A 260 -1.94 15.34 2.78
C GLY A 260 -1.84 14.05 3.60
N PHE A 261 -1.68 12.94 2.90
CA PHE A 261 -1.51 11.61 3.48
C PHE A 261 -0.77 10.70 2.51
N ASN A 262 0.15 9.94 2.97
CA ASN A 262 1.01 8.85 2.50
C ASN A 262 2.50 9.13 2.68
N GLY A 263 2.99 10.38 2.60
CA GLY A 263 4.41 10.73 2.66
C GLY A 263 5.17 10.35 1.39
N VAL A 264 4.58 10.56 0.19
CA VAL A 264 5.21 10.16 -1.08
C VAL A 264 6.36 11.10 -1.47
N GLU A 265 7.38 10.56 -2.16
CA GLU A 265 8.58 11.28 -2.62
C GLU A 265 8.26 12.53 -3.47
N LEU A 266 7.13 12.51 -4.19
CA LEU A 266 6.67 13.68 -4.95
C LEU A 266 6.71 14.98 -4.15
N LEU A 267 6.46 14.91 -2.85
CA LEU A 267 6.40 16.10 -1.99
C LEU A 267 7.76 16.79 -1.81
N ASP A 268 8.85 16.06 -1.93
CA ASP A 268 10.21 16.60 -1.80
C ASP A 268 10.62 17.46 -3.00
N GLY A 269 9.92 17.30 -4.15
CA GLY A 269 10.11 18.10 -5.36
C GLY A 269 9.22 19.32 -5.46
N LEU A 270 8.32 19.58 -4.48
CA LEU A 270 7.44 20.75 -4.51
C LEU A 270 8.17 22.03 -4.08
N PRO A 271 7.77 23.20 -4.60
CA PRO A 271 8.33 24.50 -4.17
C PRO A 271 8.15 24.81 -2.67
N MET A 272 7.13 24.22 -2.06
CA MET A 272 6.81 24.29 -0.63
C MET A 272 6.46 22.88 -0.17
N ARG A 273 7.05 22.41 0.90
CA ARG A 273 6.85 21.05 1.42
C ARG A 273 5.48 20.91 2.09
N LEU A 274 4.63 20.07 1.53
CA LEU A 274 3.31 19.76 2.10
C LEU A 274 3.47 18.93 3.39
N THR A 275 2.80 19.31 4.47
CA THR A 275 2.67 18.48 5.67
C THR A 275 1.85 17.24 5.32
N THR A 276 2.29 16.05 5.76
CA THR A 276 1.64 14.78 5.43
C THR A 276 1.81 13.76 6.55
N THR A 277 1.11 12.64 6.46
CA THR A 277 1.35 11.47 7.32
C THR A 277 2.08 10.39 6.53
N ASP A 278 3.24 9.93 6.99
CA ASP A 278 3.91 8.73 6.45
C ASP A 278 3.11 7.48 6.81
N ALA A 279 2.66 6.77 5.78
CA ALA A 279 1.93 5.51 5.88
C ALA A 279 2.83 4.28 6.01
N ARG A 280 4.15 4.44 6.21
CA ARG A 280 5.14 3.37 6.43
C ARG A 280 5.17 2.30 5.34
N ARG A 281 4.95 2.69 4.10
CA ARG A 281 4.72 1.81 2.94
C ARG A 281 5.84 0.80 2.71
N ILE A 282 7.10 1.24 2.70
CA ILE A 282 8.28 0.39 2.48
C ILE A 282 8.40 -0.64 3.61
N ASP A 283 8.22 -0.19 4.87
CA ASP A 283 8.33 -1.07 6.05
C ASP A 283 7.21 -2.11 6.08
N ILE A 284 5.99 -1.72 5.69
CA ILE A 284 4.87 -2.65 5.52
C ILE A 284 5.21 -3.73 4.51
N GLY A 285 5.71 -3.35 3.33
CA GLY A 285 6.13 -4.29 2.29
C GLY A 285 7.22 -5.25 2.76
N ARG A 286 8.27 -4.73 3.42
CA ARG A 286 9.37 -5.53 3.98
C ARG A 286 8.86 -6.55 5.01
N ARG A 287 8.05 -6.11 5.98
CA ARG A 287 7.56 -6.99 7.04
C ARG A 287 6.65 -8.07 6.50
N ALA A 288 5.75 -7.74 5.58
CA ALA A 288 4.90 -8.72 4.92
C ALA A 288 5.72 -9.79 4.19
N ALA A 289 6.75 -9.39 3.46
CA ALA A 289 7.64 -10.30 2.76
C ALA A 289 8.43 -11.21 3.73
N ARG A 290 8.93 -10.68 4.86
CA ARG A 290 9.63 -11.47 5.90
C ARG A 290 8.75 -12.55 6.50
N ILE A 291 7.48 -12.24 6.77
CA ILE A 291 6.51 -13.21 7.29
C ILE A 291 6.27 -14.32 6.26
N VAL A 292 6.01 -13.98 5.01
CA VAL A 292 5.78 -14.97 3.94
C VAL A 292 7.02 -15.82 3.68
N ALA A 293 8.22 -15.24 3.79
CA ALA A 293 9.48 -15.95 3.63
C ALA A 293 9.88 -16.79 4.88
N GLY A 294 9.10 -16.75 5.97
CA GLY A 294 9.41 -17.44 7.22
C GLY A 294 10.58 -16.83 8.00
N LYS A 295 10.99 -15.60 7.65
CA LYS A 295 12.06 -14.85 8.36
C LYS A 295 11.55 -14.09 9.59
N GLU A 296 10.25 -13.92 9.72
CA GLU A 296 9.58 -13.24 10.85
C GLU A 296 8.37 -14.08 11.32
N ALA A 297 8.25 -14.25 12.63
CA ALA A 297 7.13 -14.99 13.23
C ALA A 297 5.83 -14.18 13.11
N ARG A 298 4.72 -14.89 12.96
CA ARG A 298 3.38 -14.30 13.02
C ARG A 298 3.04 -13.98 14.48
N PRO A 299 2.49 -12.80 14.79
CA PRO A 299 2.07 -12.45 16.13
C PRO A 299 0.83 -13.27 16.54
N GLU A 300 0.68 -13.55 17.83
CA GLU A 300 -0.47 -14.33 18.35
C GLU A 300 -1.82 -13.67 18.05
N ASN A 301 -1.89 -12.34 18.07
CA ASN A 301 -3.10 -11.58 17.73
C ASN A 301 -3.30 -11.34 16.23
N GLY A 302 -2.41 -11.87 15.38
CA GLY A 302 -2.48 -11.68 13.93
C GLY A 302 -2.22 -10.25 13.44
N ILE A 303 -1.79 -9.30 14.29
CA ILE A 303 -1.68 -7.88 13.91
C ILE A 303 -0.29 -7.32 14.18
N ILE A 304 0.34 -6.75 13.16
CA ILE A 304 1.57 -5.96 13.26
C ILE A 304 1.23 -4.51 12.91
N ALA A 305 0.95 -3.73 13.92
CA ALA A 305 0.63 -2.32 13.78
C ALA A 305 1.91 -1.47 13.78
N LEU A 306 2.15 -0.75 12.69
CA LEU A 306 3.17 0.29 12.60
C LEU A 306 2.54 1.63 13.00
N ALA A 307 3.31 2.47 13.70
CA ALA A 307 2.85 3.81 14.02
C ALA A 307 2.92 4.69 12.75
N PRO A 308 1.82 5.35 12.33
CA PRO A 308 1.90 6.43 11.36
C PRO A 308 2.72 7.57 11.96
N THR A 309 3.35 8.39 11.13
CA THR A 309 4.16 9.51 11.59
C THR A 309 3.81 10.76 10.79
N ILE A 310 3.46 11.84 11.45
CA ILE A 310 3.29 13.13 10.78
C ILE A 310 4.67 13.63 10.36
N LEU A 311 4.84 13.87 9.07
CA LEU A 311 6.00 14.50 8.48
C LEU A 311 5.72 16.00 8.35
N PRO A 312 6.38 16.85 9.17
CA PRO A 312 6.14 18.28 9.13
C PRO A 312 6.63 18.87 7.80
N GLY A 313 5.80 19.71 7.22
CA GLY A 313 6.14 20.53 6.07
C GLY A 313 6.13 22.02 6.44
N GLU A 314 5.86 22.85 5.44
CA GLU A 314 5.77 24.32 5.57
C GLU A 314 4.32 24.81 5.52
N THR A 315 3.36 23.88 5.36
CA THR A 315 1.95 24.18 5.08
C THR A 315 1.03 24.16 6.32
N ILE A 316 1.60 23.98 7.51
CA ILE A 316 0.90 24.14 8.81
C ILE A 316 1.67 25.17 9.65
N ARG A 317 0.94 26.03 10.36
CA ARG A 317 1.55 27.00 11.30
C ARG A 317 2.36 26.25 12.36
N LYS A 318 3.55 26.78 12.66
CA LYS A 318 4.35 26.27 13.80
C LYS A 318 3.70 26.73 15.11
N HIS A 319 3.70 25.85 16.10
CA HIS A 319 3.26 26.15 17.47
C HIS A 319 4.21 27.07 18.19
#